data_58b448fd815a74195eb5d780bf182a0b
#
_entry.id   58b448fd815a74195eb5d780bf182a0b
#
_cell.length_a   1.000
_cell.length_b   1.000
_cell.length_c   1.000
_cell.angle_alpha   90.00
_cell.angle_beta   90.00
_cell.angle_gamma   90.00
#
_symmetry.space_group_name_H-M   'P 1'
#
loop_
_entity.id
_entity.type
_entity.pdbx_description
1 polymer ?
#
loop_
_entity_poly.entity_id
_entity_poly.type
_entity_poly.pdbx_seq_one_letter_code
_entity_poly.pdbx_strand_id
1 'polypeptide(L)'
;LSMKTGHFGLSQVEDTPAWALEVAKTLGIERVYVPYLMAEDRPKDAAGWRAFGARLEKAGAPLRAAGLGFGWHNHDFEFVAQADGSIPQASILEGGPNLEVELDVAWVIRGASDPLAWINRYAGRITAAHVKDIAPKGQNVDEDGWADVGHGTVDWKTIHAALKAAGCKHFVLEHDNPADHKRFASRSFATLNAL
;
A
#
# COMPACT_ATOMS: atom_id res chain seq x y z
N LEU A 1 4.97 -10.78 -19.85
CA LEU A 1 4.47 -10.03 -18.70
C LEU A 1 4.98 -10.69 -17.44
N SER A 2 5.35 -9.92 -16.44
CA SER A 2 5.68 -10.40 -15.08
C SER A 2 4.85 -9.64 -14.07
N MET A 3 4.43 -10.29 -13.01
CA MET A 3 3.66 -9.74 -11.92
C MET A 3 4.51 -9.85 -10.64
N LYS A 4 5.04 -8.74 -10.16
CA LYS A 4 6.01 -8.75 -9.05
C LYS A 4 5.36 -8.62 -7.68
N THR A 5 4.21 -7.97 -7.62
CA THR A 5 3.40 -7.81 -6.40
C THR A 5 1.99 -8.36 -6.64
N GLY A 6 1.30 -8.75 -5.58
CA GLY A 6 -0.08 -9.19 -5.66
C GLY A 6 -0.84 -8.94 -4.38
N HIS A 7 -2.12 -8.59 -4.52
CA HIS A 7 -3.05 -8.43 -3.41
C HIS A 7 -3.82 -9.72 -3.16
N PHE A 8 -3.71 -10.27 -1.96
CA PHE A 8 -4.46 -11.45 -1.52
C PHE A 8 -5.24 -11.10 -0.26
N GLY A 9 -6.50 -11.53 -0.20
CA GLY A 9 -7.32 -11.36 1.00
C GLY A 9 -6.70 -12.09 2.20
N LEU A 10 -6.84 -11.54 3.41
CA LEU A 10 -6.25 -12.14 4.60
C LEU A 10 -6.71 -13.59 4.81
N SER A 11 -8.02 -13.87 4.68
CA SER A 11 -8.56 -15.24 4.79
C SER A 11 -7.94 -16.21 3.76
N GLN A 12 -7.66 -15.75 2.55
CA GLN A 12 -7.02 -16.59 1.53
C GLN A 12 -5.59 -17.00 1.96
N VAL A 13 -4.87 -16.07 2.61
CA VAL A 13 -3.52 -16.36 3.10
C VAL A 13 -3.55 -17.24 4.36
N GLU A 14 -4.51 -16.99 5.27
CA GLU A 14 -4.63 -17.74 6.53
C GLU A 14 -5.14 -19.16 6.32
N ASP A 15 -6.22 -19.31 5.54
CA ASP A 15 -6.94 -20.57 5.42
C ASP A 15 -6.36 -21.47 4.31
N THR A 16 -5.77 -20.86 3.27
CA THR A 16 -5.26 -21.57 2.09
C THR A 16 -3.86 -21.11 1.67
N PRO A 17 -2.85 -21.13 2.56
CA PRO A 17 -1.50 -20.65 2.24
C PRO A 17 -0.85 -21.41 1.07
N ALA A 18 -1.18 -22.70 0.89
CA ALA A 18 -0.70 -23.49 -0.24
C ALA A 18 -1.19 -22.95 -1.58
N TRP A 19 -2.46 -22.53 -1.66
CA TRP A 19 -3.02 -21.86 -2.84
C TRP A 19 -2.31 -20.53 -3.11
N ALA A 20 -2.11 -19.70 -2.07
CA ALA A 20 -1.41 -18.44 -2.20
C ALA A 20 0.01 -18.61 -2.77
N LEU A 21 0.72 -19.63 -2.30
CA LEU A 21 2.07 -19.98 -2.80
C LEU A 21 2.04 -20.45 -4.25
N GLU A 22 1.07 -21.28 -4.63
CA GLU A 22 0.92 -21.77 -6.01
C GLU A 22 0.64 -20.63 -6.98
N VAL A 23 -0.28 -19.73 -6.63
CA VAL A 23 -0.59 -18.53 -7.44
C VAL A 23 0.62 -17.64 -7.56
N ALA A 24 1.30 -17.35 -6.45
CA ALA A 24 2.50 -16.52 -6.46
C ALA A 24 3.59 -17.12 -7.37
N LYS A 25 3.83 -18.42 -7.27
CA LYS A 25 4.79 -19.13 -8.12
C LYS A 25 4.40 -19.08 -9.59
N THR A 26 3.13 -19.34 -9.92
CA THR A 26 2.63 -19.36 -11.30
C THR A 26 2.75 -18.01 -11.98
N LEU A 27 2.49 -16.92 -11.26
CA LEU A 27 2.52 -15.56 -11.79
C LEU A 27 3.88 -14.88 -11.64
N GLY A 28 4.83 -15.49 -10.92
CA GLY A 28 6.15 -14.91 -10.64
C GLY A 28 6.09 -13.75 -9.64
N ILE A 29 5.11 -13.79 -8.70
CA ILE A 29 4.95 -12.81 -7.64
C ILE A 29 6.10 -12.98 -6.64
N GLU A 30 6.71 -11.87 -6.27
CA GLU A 30 7.79 -11.81 -5.28
C GLU A 30 7.30 -11.34 -3.92
N ARG A 31 6.19 -10.55 -3.91
CA ARG A 31 5.61 -9.95 -2.70
C ARG A 31 4.09 -10.00 -2.72
N VAL A 32 3.52 -10.38 -1.59
CA VAL A 32 2.07 -10.44 -1.37
C VAL A 32 1.70 -9.42 -0.30
N TYR A 33 0.70 -8.61 -0.57
CA TYR A 33 0.15 -7.67 0.40
C TYR A 33 -1.33 -7.96 0.66
N VAL A 34 -1.74 -7.85 1.92
CA VAL A 34 -3.16 -7.85 2.28
C VAL A 34 -3.66 -6.42 2.10
N PRO A 35 -4.67 -6.18 1.23
CA PRO A 35 -4.96 -4.81 0.79
C PRO A 35 -6.00 -4.08 1.64
N TYR A 36 -6.78 -4.79 2.46
CA TYR A 36 -7.93 -4.16 3.10
C TYR A 36 -8.45 -4.89 4.33
N LEU A 37 -9.02 -4.13 5.26
CA LEU A 37 -9.81 -4.62 6.38
C LEU A 37 -11.17 -3.94 6.36
N MET A 38 -12.23 -4.74 6.38
CA MET A 38 -13.60 -4.23 6.35
C MET A 38 -13.90 -3.35 7.56
N ALA A 39 -14.74 -2.35 7.39
CA ALA A 39 -14.97 -1.33 8.42
C ALA A 39 -15.47 -1.92 9.75
N GLU A 40 -16.32 -2.94 9.70
CA GLU A 40 -16.85 -3.66 10.85
C GLU A 40 -15.80 -4.45 11.63
N ASP A 41 -14.70 -4.84 10.96
CA ASP A 41 -13.61 -5.63 11.57
C ASP A 41 -12.48 -4.76 12.11
N ARG A 42 -12.54 -3.43 11.90
CA ARG A 42 -11.47 -2.52 12.30
C ARG A 42 -11.40 -2.34 13.81
N PRO A 43 -10.25 -2.62 14.44
CA PRO A 43 -10.01 -2.28 15.84
C PRO A 43 -10.20 -0.79 16.13
N LYS A 44 -10.48 -0.47 17.41
CA LYS A 44 -10.78 0.90 17.83
C LYS A 44 -9.72 1.50 18.75
N ASP A 45 -8.63 0.79 18.97
CA ASP A 45 -7.51 1.19 19.83
C ASP A 45 -6.17 0.59 19.39
N ALA A 46 -5.09 1.09 19.96
CA ALA A 46 -3.74 0.63 19.67
C ALA A 46 -3.53 -0.87 19.93
N ALA A 47 -4.14 -1.42 20.98
CA ALA A 47 -3.95 -2.83 21.33
C ALA A 47 -4.56 -3.75 20.28
N GLY A 48 -5.77 -3.44 19.84
CA GLY A 48 -6.45 -4.18 18.78
C GLY A 48 -5.70 -4.11 17.43
N TRP A 49 -5.19 -2.93 17.07
CA TRP A 49 -4.40 -2.79 15.84
C TRP A 49 -3.05 -3.52 15.92
N ARG A 50 -2.38 -3.55 17.09
CA ARG A 50 -1.19 -4.41 17.29
C ARG A 50 -1.53 -5.89 17.18
N ALA A 51 -2.66 -6.31 17.76
CA ALA A 51 -3.12 -7.70 17.63
C ALA A 51 -3.41 -8.06 16.17
N PHE A 52 -3.99 -7.14 15.39
CA PHE A 52 -4.18 -7.31 13.94
C PHE A 52 -2.82 -7.42 13.21
N GLY A 53 -1.85 -6.58 13.54
CA GLY A 53 -0.49 -6.67 13.00
C GLY A 53 0.18 -8.02 13.31
N ALA A 54 0.02 -8.54 14.53
CA ALA A 54 0.51 -9.86 14.91
C ALA A 54 -0.20 -11.00 14.16
N ARG A 55 -1.50 -10.83 13.89
CA ARG A 55 -2.27 -11.77 13.05
C ARG A 55 -1.72 -11.81 11.61
N LEU A 56 -1.48 -10.65 10.99
CA LEU A 56 -0.84 -10.55 9.67
C LEU A 56 0.56 -11.18 9.67
N GLU A 57 1.35 -10.89 10.71
CA GLU A 57 2.69 -11.47 10.88
C GLU A 57 2.67 -13.00 10.85
N LYS A 58 1.71 -13.61 11.58
CA LYS A 58 1.49 -15.06 11.62
C LYS A 58 1.02 -15.59 10.26
N ALA A 59 0.04 -14.94 9.64
CA ALA A 59 -0.50 -15.34 8.34
C ALA A 59 0.59 -15.37 7.25
N GLY A 60 1.48 -14.40 7.25
CA GLY A 60 2.57 -14.30 6.28
C GLY A 60 3.73 -15.27 6.50
N ALA A 61 3.80 -15.96 7.64
CA ALA A 61 4.94 -16.82 7.96
C ALA A 61 5.21 -17.92 6.91
N PRO A 62 4.21 -18.66 6.39
CA PRO A 62 4.43 -19.66 5.34
C PRO A 62 4.97 -19.06 4.04
N LEU A 63 4.50 -17.85 3.66
CA LEU A 63 4.94 -17.17 2.46
C LEU A 63 6.40 -16.72 2.60
N ARG A 64 6.76 -16.13 3.73
CA ARG A 64 8.15 -15.75 4.02
C ARG A 64 9.09 -16.96 4.08
N ALA A 65 8.65 -18.08 4.65
CA ALA A 65 9.42 -19.32 4.65
C ALA A 65 9.70 -19.86 3.24
N ALA A 66 8.83 -19.55 2.29
CA ALA A 66 9.00 -19.86 0.87
C ALA A 66 9.80 -18.80 0.08
N GLY A 67 10.32 -17.76 0.76
CA GLY A 67 11.13 -16.70 0.16
C GLY A 67 10.35 -15.54 -0.43
N LEU A 68 9.03 -15.45 -0.19
CA LEU A 68 8.21 -14.31 -0.63
C LEU A 68 8.23 -13.20 0.42
N GLY A 69 8.16 -11.94 -0.02
CA GLY A 69 7.79 -10.83 0.84
C GLY A 69 6.31 -10.89 1.22
N PHE A 70 5.98 -10.43 2.44
CA PHE A 70 4.59 -10.34 2.88
C PHE A 70 4.35 -9.10 3.71
N GLY A 71 3.25 -8.41 3.47
CA GLY A 71 2.96 -7.17 4.14
C GLY A 71 1.53 -6.67 4.06
N TRP A 72 1.40 -5.39 4.37
CA TRP A 72 0.15 -4.64 4.41
C TRP A 72 0.16 -3.53 3.36
N HIS A 73 -0.97 -3.33 2.71
CA HIS A 73 -1.26 -2.16 1.87
C HIS A 73 -2.28 -1.27 2.59
N ASN A 74 -2.00 0.02 2.64
CA ASN A 74 -2.80 0.99 3.38
C ASN A 74 -3.83 1.72 2.53
N HIS A 75 -4.88 2.19 3.22
CA HIS A 75 -5.81 3.23 2.78
C HIS A 75 -5.70 4.46 3.69
N ASP A 76 -6.72 5.30 3.72
CA ASP A 76 -6.76 6.51 4.55
C ASP A 76 -7.00 6.25 6.04
N PHE A 77 -7.84 5.26 6.35
CA PHE A 77 -8.29 5.00 7.73
C PHE A 77 -7.16 4.59 8.67
N GLU A 78 -6.06 4.04 8.17
CA GLU A 78 -4.90 3.70 9.00
C GLU A 78 -4.12 4.92 9.47
N PHE A 79 -4.35 6.08 8.87
CA PHE A 79 -3.67 7.33 9.23
C PHE A 79 -4.54 8.26 10.09
N VAL A 80 -5.80 7.92 10.31
CA VAL A 80 -6.70 8.67 11.18
C VAL A 80 -6.47 8.26 12.64
N ALA A 81 -6.17 9.25 13.50
CA ALA A 81 -5.93 8.99 14.91
C ALA A 81 -7.18 8.37 15.59
N GLN A 82 -6.94 7.33 16.38
CA GLN A 82 -7.95 6.70 17.21
C GLN A 82 -8.26 7.57 18.43
N ALA A 83 -9.30 7.21 19.18
CA ALA A 83 -9.70 7.96 20.39
C ALA A 83 -8.59 8.01 21.47
N ASP A 84 -7.70 7.04 21.48
CA ASP A 84 -6.53 6.97 22.37
C ASP A 84 -5.30 7.74 21.82
N GLY A 85 -5.44 8.42 20.68
CA GLY A 85 -4.38 9.15 20.00
C GLY A 85 -3.43 8.26 19.17
N SER A 86 -3.62 6.96 19.15
CA SER A 86 -2.81 6.05 18.35
C SER A 86 -3.13 6.16 16.87
N ILE A 87 -2.14 5.83 16.03
CA ILE A 87 -2.30 5.76 14.58
C ILE A 87 -2.27 4.27 14.18
N PRO A 88 -3.34 3.76 13.57
CA PRO A 88 -3.47 2.36 13.18
C PRO A 88 -2.27 1.80 12.41
N GLN A 89 -1.79 2.52 11.39
CA GLN A 89 -0.62 2.09 10.60
C GLN A 89 0.61 1.81 11.48
N ALA A 90 0.89 2.67 12.45
CA ALA A 90 2.01 2.47 13.37
C ALA A 90 1.78 1.22 14.24
N SER A 91 0.57 1.07 14.79
CA SER A 91 0.22 -0.07 15.65
C SER A 91 0.26 -1.42 14.89
N ILE A 92 -0.19 -1.46 13.64
CA ILE A 92 -0.07 -2.64 12.77
C ILE A 92 1.42 -3.05 12.64
N LEU A 93 2.27 -2.08 12.33
CA LEU A 93 3.69 -2.34 12.09
C LEU A 93 4.48 -2.64 13.38
N GLU A 94 4.00 -2.19 14.53
CA GLU A 94 4.50 -2.60 15.85
C GLU A 94 4.14 -4.06 16.17
N GLY A 95 2.91 -4.48 15.84
CA GLY A 95 2.45 -5.85 16.02
C GLY A 95 3.06 -6.86 15.06
N GLY A 96 3.44 -6.41 13.86
CA GLY A 96 4.06 -7.23 12.83
C GLY A 96 5.43 -6.70 12.43
N PRO A 97 6.50 -7.00 13.20
CA PRO A 97 7.83 -6.41 12.97
C PRO A 97 8.49 -6.81 11.64
N ASN A 98 8.11 -7.95 11.07
CA ASN A 98 8.63 -8.41 9.77
C ASN A 98 7.66 -8.13 8.60
N LEU A 99 6.57 -7.42 8.83
CA LEU A 99 5.68 -7.01 7.74
C LEU A 99 6.37 -6.00 6.84
N GLU A 100 6.32 -6.24 5.54
CA GLU A 100 6.63 -5.23 4.53
C GLU A 100 5.44 -4.28 4.34
N VAL A 101 5.68 -3.16 3.69
CA VAL A 101 4.64 -2.16 3.39
C VAL A 101 4.61 -1.93 1.89
N GLU A 102 3.42 -2.03 1.31
CA GLU A 102 3.10 -1.38 0.05
C GLU A 102 2.40 -0.06 0.36
N LEU A 103 3.13 1.04 0.26
CA LEU A 103 2.64 2.35 0.67
C LEU A 103 1.83 3.00 -0.45
N ASP A 104 0.52 3.18 -0.23
CA ASP A 104 -0.26 4.07 -1.10
C ASP A 104 -0.13 5.51 -0.59
N VAL A 105 0.63 6.31 -1.35
CA VAL A 105 0.96 7.69 -1.00
C VAL A 105 -0.28 8.59 -0.99
N ALA A 106 -1.18 8.40 -1.95
CA ALA A 106 -2.38 9.23 -2.07
C ALA A 106 -3.36 8.99 -0.91
N TRP A 107 -3.49 7.76 -0.46
CA TRP A 107 -4.29 7.44 0.71
C TRP A 107 -3.66 7.95 2.01
N VAL A 108 -2.34 7.99 2.14
CA VAL A 108 -1.68 8.70 3.26
C VAL A 108 -2.10 10.16 3.31
N ILE A 109 -2.07 10.85 2.15
CA ILE A 109 -2.46 12.26 2.05
C ILE A 109 -3.96 12.43 2.35
N ARG A 110 -4.84 11.57 1.83
CA ARG A 110 -6.28 11.59 2.14
C ARG A 110 -6.57 11.31 3.60
N GLY A 111 -5.74 10.52 4.27
CA GLY A 111 -5.75 10.35 5.73
C GLY A 111 -5.16 11.53 6.51
N ALA A 112 -4.94 12.67 5.85
CA ALA A 112 -4.39 13.91 6.43
C ALA A 112 -3.01 13.74 7.08
N SER A 113 -2.19 12.83 6.54
CA SER A 113 -0.85 12.53 7.06
C SER A 113 0.23 12.87 6.03
N ASP A 114 1.46 13.07 6.51
CA ASP A 114 2.61 13.41 5.66
C ASP A 114 3.30 12.12 5.15
N PRO A 115 3.26 11.83 3.84
CA PRO A 115 3.88 10.63 3.30
C PRO A 115 5.41 10.60 3.50
N LEU A 116 6.11 11.75 3.47
CA LEU A 116 7.55 11.79 3.68
C LEU A 116 7.94 11.37 5.10
N ALA A 117 7.15 11.76 6.10
CA ALA A 117 7.36 11.32 7.47
C ALA A 117 7.24 9.80 7.61
N TRP A 118 6.25 9.19 6.94
CA TRP A 118 6.06 7.73 6.94
C TRP A 118 7.15 7.00 6.17
N ILE A 119 7.55 7.50 5.01
CA ILE A 119 8.65 6.94 4.22
C ILE A 119 9.95 6.92 5.04
N ASN A 120 10.28 8.03 5.70
CA ASN A 120 11.49 8.12 6.52
C ASN A 120 11.42 7.19 7.75
N ARG A 121 10.27 7.14 8.43
CA ARG A 121 10.07 6.32 9.63
C ARG A 121 10.21 4.83 9.35
N TYR A 122 9.74 4.37 8.21
CA TYR A 122 9.67 2.95 7.85
C TYR A 122 10.58 2.59 6.66
N ALA A 123 11.65 3.36 6.46
CA ALA A 123 12.67 3.04 5.49
C ALA A 123 13.18 1.60 5.68
N GLY A 124 13.36 0.88 4.57
CA GLY A 124 13.72 -0.53 4.56
C GLY A 124 12.54 -1.51 4.71
N ARG A 125 11.37 -1.05 5.18
CA ARG A 125 10.14 -1.87 5.23
C ARG A 125 9.19 -1.57 4.07
N ILE A 126 9.29 -0.39 3.46
CA ILE A 126 8.49 -0.01 2.28
C ILE A 126 9.14 -0.63 1.05
N THR A 127 8.58 -1.71 0.55
CA THR A 127 9.14 -2.51 -0.54
C THR A 127 8.40 -2.32 -1.85
N ALA A 128 7.16 -1.82 -1.79
CA ALA A 128 6.38 -1.37 -2.92
C ALA A 128 5.65 -0.06 -2.59
N ALA A 129 5.21 0.67 -3.61
CA ALA A 129 4.39 1.85 -3.43
C ALA A 129 3.34 1.94 -4.55
N HIS A 130 2.11 2.31 -4.20
CA HIS A 130 1.13 2.76 -5.17
C HIS A 130 1.39 4.22 -5.53
N VAL A 131 1.57 4.44 -6.81
CA VAL A 131 1.79 5.74 -7.42
C VAL A 131 0.45 6.21 -7.97
N LYS A 132 -0.26 6.96 -7.14
CA LYS A 132 -1.62 7.42 -7.34
C LYS A 132 -1.68 8.92 -7.06
N ASP A 133 -2.31 9.70 -7.92
CA ASP A 133 -2.32 11.16 -7.80
C ASP A 133 -3.71 11.69 -7.47
N ILE A 134 -3.75 12.85 -6.83
CA ILE A 134 -4.96 13.50 -6.34
C ILE A 134 -5.20 14.77 -7.14
N ALA A 135 -6.37 14.89 -7.74
CA ALA A 135 -6.78 16.10 -8.44
C ALA A 135 -6.89 17.31 -7.47
N PRO A 136 -6.72 18.54 -7.95
CA PRO A 136 -7.05 19.72 -7.17
C PRO A 136 -8.49 19.66 -6.65
N LYS A 137 -8.72 20.20 -5.45
CA LYS A 137 -10.03 20.14 -4.79
C LYS A 137 -11.17 20.59 -5.72
N GLY A 138 -12.16 19.72 -5.87
CA GLY A 138 -13.34 19.98 -6.70
C GLY A 138 -13.17 19.67 -8.19
N GLN A 139 -12.00 19.20 -8.60
CA GLN A 139 -11.78 18.69 -9.98
C GLN A 139 -11.90 17.16 -10.03
N ASN A 140 -12.11 16.62 -11.23
CA ASN A 140 -12.24 15.19 -11.51
C ASN A 140 -13.23 14.47 -10.57
N VAL A 141 -14.37 15.10 -10.27
CA VAL A 141 -15.36 14.57 -9.33
C VAL A 141 -15.97 13.26 -9.87
N ASP A 142 -16.08 13.12 -11.17
CA ASP A 142 -16.50 11.93 -11.89
C ASP A 142 -15.44 10.80 -11.88
N GLU A 143 -14.22 11.13 -11.56
CA GLU A 143 -13.12 10.19 -11.33
C GLU A 143 -12.74 10.11 -9.83
N ASP A 144 -13.66 10.36 -8.91
CA ASP A 144 -13.51 10.33 -7.45
C ASP A 144 -12.41 11.27 -6.91
N GLY A 145 -12.08 12.33 -7.67
CA GLY A 145 -11.03 13.27 -7.33
C GLY A 145 -9.61 12.71 -7.49
N TRP A 146 -9.44 11.64 -8.24
CA TRP A 146 -8.13 11.14 -8.65
C TRP A 146 -7.62 11.84 -9.91
N ALA A 147 -6.34 11.73 -10.18
CA ALA A 147 -5.70 12.28 -11.37
C ALA A 147 -4.69 11.29 -11.96
N ASP A 148 -4.41 11.46 -13.25
CA ASP A 148 -3.25 10.79 -13.85
C ASP A 148 -1.98 11.27 -13.14
N VAL A 149 -1.03 10.38 -12.88
CA VAL A 149 0.20 10.69 -12.13
C VAL A 149 0.99 11.82 -12.78
N GLY A 150 1.36 12.82 -11.98
CA GLY A 150 2.03 14.04 -12.40
C GLY A 150 1.09 15.11 -12.97
N HIS A 151 -0.22 14.87 -12.95
CA HIS A 151 -1.25 15.82 -13.38
C HIS A 151 -2.19 16.22 -12.23
N GLY A 152 -1.87 15.77 -11.02
CA GLY A 152 -2.55 16.11 -9.78
C GLY A 152 -1.74 17.06 -8.91
N THR A 153 -1.83 16.85 -7.60
CA THR A 153 -1.24 17.75 -6.58
C THR A 153 -0.07 17.11 -5.82
N VAL A 154 0.22 15.82 -6.06
CA VAL A 154 1.27 15.10 -5.35
C VAL A 154 2.64 15.46 -5.94
N ASP A 155 3.59 15.87 -5.09
CA ASP A 155 4.99 16.08 -5.51
C ASP A 155 5.70 14.74 -5.73
N TRP A 156 5.39 14.10 -6.85
CA TRP A 156 5.98 12.81 -7.19
C TRP A 156 7.48 12.84 -7.37
N LYS A 157 8.06 13.98 -7.73
CA LYS A 157 9.52 14.09 -7.83
C LYS A 157 10.21 13.87 -6.49
N THR A 158 9.75 14.57 -5.46
CA THR A 158 10.29 14.42 -4.10
C THR A 158 9.94 13.08 -3.49
N ILE A 159 8.70 12.63 -3.62
CA ILE A 159 8.23 11.37 -3.01
C ILE A 159 8.88 10.15 -3.67
N HIS A 160 8.99 10.11 -4.99
CA HIS A 160 9.64 9.01 -5.70
C HIS A 160 11.12 8.89 -5.31
N ALA A 161 11.84 10.02 -5.22
CA ALA A 161 13.22 10.03 -4.75
C ALA A 161 13.34 9.49 -3.32
N ALA A 162 12.46 9.90 -2.41
CA ALA A 162 12.43 9.44 -1.02
C ALA A 162 12.12 7.93 -0.94
N LEU A 163 11.15 7.43 -1.69
CA LEU A 163 10.81 6.00 -1.75
C LEU A 163 12.00 5.16 -2.25
N LYS A 164 12.69 5.61 -3.31
CA LYS A 164 13.90 4.94 -3.80
C LYS A 164 15.01 4.92 -2.76
N ALA A 165 15.25 6.02 -2.09
CA ALA A 165 16.22 6.12 -1.00
C ALA A 165 15.86 5.22 0.20
N ALA A 166 14.55 5.04 0.49
CA ALA A 166 14.04 4.14 1.51
C ALA A 166 14.11 2.64 1.12
N GLY A 167 14.50 2.31 -0.12
CA GLY A 167 14.66 0.94 -0.59
C GLY A 167 13.44 0.35 -1.30
N CYS A 168 12.43 1.16 -1.62
CA CYS A 168 11.27 0.74 -2.42
C CYS A 168 11.71 0.29 -3.82
N LYS A 169 11.22 -0.89 -4.25
CA LYS A 169 11.64 -1.51 -5.52
C LYS A 169 10.53 -1.57 -6.57
N HIS A 170 9.28 -1.56 -6.12
CA HIS A 170 8.13 -1.73 -7.00
C HIS A 170 7.22 -0.50 -6.92
N PHE A 171 6.92 0.07 -8.07
CA PHE A 171 6.06 1.24 -8.21
C PHE A 171 4.87 0.85 -9.05
N VAL A 172 3.68 0.84 -8.45
CA VAL A 172 2.43 0.40 -9.08
C VAL A 172 1.60 1.63 -9.40
N LEU A 173 1.40 1.89 -10.69
CA LEU A 173 0.48 2.95 -11.13
C LEU A 173 -0.95 2.53 -10.87
N GLU A 174 -1.70 3.31 -10.12
CA GLU A 174 -3.07 3.03 -9.77
C GLU A 174 -3.99 4.25 -9.89
N HIS A 175 -5.24 3.99 -10.25
CA HIS A 175 -6.35 4.93 -10.28
C HIS A 175 -7.65 4.16 -10.10
N ASP A 176 -8.42 4.46 -9.04
CA ASP A 176 -9.58 3.63 -8.69
C ASP A 176 -10.74 3.75 -9.70
N ASN A 177 -10.89 4.91 -10.34
CA ASN A 177 -12.03 5.18 -11.22
C ASN A 177 -11.65 6.05 -12.44
N PRO A 178 -10.75 5.59 -13.35
CA PRO A 178 -10.35 6.38 -14.51
C PRO A 178 -11.46 6.35 -15.58
N ALA A 179 -11.95 7.51 -16.00
CA ALA A 179 -12.88 7.62 -17.13
C ALA A 179 -12.24 7.09 -18.44
N ASP A 180 -10.93 7.23 -18.57
CA ASP A 180 -10.14 6.68 -19.69
C ASP A 180 -8.87 6.00 -19.15
N HIS A 181 -8.92 4.67 -18.99
CA HIS A 181 -7.81 3.87 -18.49
C HIS A 181 -6.57 3.89 -19.39
N LYS A 182 -6.72 4.13 -20.70
CA LYS A 182 -5.57 4.25 -21.64
C LYS A 182 -4.86 5.58 -21.46
N ARG A 183 -5.63 6.67 -21.32
CA ARG A 183 -5.09 7.99 -20.97
C ARG A 183 -4.32 7.89 -19.66
N PHE A 184 -4.96 7.37 -18.61
CA PHE A 184 -4.32 7.19 -17.31
C PHE A 184 -3.01 6.41 -17.44
N ALA A 185 -3.04 5.21 -18.03
CA ALA A 185 -1.86 4.36 -18.13
C ALA A 185 -0.71 5.04 -18.89
N SER A 186 -1.00 5.66 -20.05
CA SER A 186 0.04 6.25 -20.90
C SER A 186 0.67 7.50 -20.27
N ARG A 187 -0.16 8.40 -19.69
CA ARG A 187 0.32 9.63 -19.07
C ARG A 187 1.08 9.37 -17.77
N SER A 188 0.52 8.52 -16.92
CA SER A 188 1.14 8.17 -15.64
C SER A 188 2.47 7.43 -15.84
N PHE A 189 2.53 6.51 -16.81
CA PHE A 189 3.76 5.82 -17.17
C PHE A 189 4.83 6.78 -17.72
N ALA A 190 4.45 7.72 -18.59
CA ALA A 190 5.38 8.74 -19.10
C ALA A 190 5.95 9.60 -17.98
N THR A 191 5.10 10.03 -17.03
CA THR A 191 5.54 10.80 -15.86
C THR A 191 6.51 9.99 -15.00
N LEU A 192 6.16 8.77 -14.62
CA LEU A 192 7.01 7.95 -13.73
C LEU A 192 8.37 7.64 -14.36
N ASN A 193 8.42 7.41 -15.66
CA ASN A 193 9.69 7.17 -16.38
C ASN A 193 10.58 8.40 -16.50
N ALA A 194 10.06 9.59 -16.29
CA ALA A 194 10.82 10.84 -16.32
C ALA A 194 11.40 11.24 -14.96
N LEU A 195 11.01 10.53 -13.87
CA LEU A 195 11.49 10.72 -12.50
C LEU A 195 12.73 9.86 -12.22
#